data_51ee6decc4c4f6d2d07003c0e6c4406d
#
_entry.id   51ee6decc4c4f6d2d07003c0e6c4406d
#
_cell.length_a   1.000
_cell.length_b   1.000
_cell.length_c   1.000
_cell.angle_alpha   90.00
_cell.angle_beta   90.00
_cell.angle_gamma   90.00
#
_symmetry.space_group_name_H-M   'P 1'
#
loop_
_entity.id
_entity.type
_entity.pdbx_description
1 polymer ?
#
loop_
_entity_poly.entity_id
_entity_poly.type
_entity_poly.pdbx_seq_one_letter_code
_entity_poly.pdbx_strand_id
1 'polypeptide(L)'
;MIEAYSRDISVTAMQAIPFNNITFKKGCTATQSGAATFALNKCGVYQVNCSVDAAATETIQLYVNGVPSPQTRKTGNSPSFSTLVPVDHNNSCRCCDSPTTIQVISVTAATLPDALITVTKIC
;
A
#
# COMPACT_ATOMS: atom_id res chain seq x y z
N MET A 1 -2.69 -11.04 -6.59
CA MET A 1 -3.68 -10.03 -6.22
C MET A 1 -4.04 -10.14 -4.76
N ILE A 2 -4.10 -9.05 -4.07
CA ILE A 2 -4.50 -9.03 -2.68
C ILE A 2 -5.36 -7.79 -2.42
N GLU A 3 -6.41 -7.96 -1.63
CA GLU A 3 -7.23 -6.85 -1.14
C GLU A 3 -7.33 -6.96 0.36
N ALA A 4 -7.05 -5.87 1.05
CA ALA A 4 -7.05 -5.83 2.50
C ALA A 4 -7.68 -4.53 2.98
N TYR A 5 -8.20 -4.55 4.19
CA TYR A 5 -8.83 -3.38 4.78
C TYR A 5 -8.60 -3.32 6.29
N SER A 6 -8.85 -2.17 6.85
CA SER A 6 -8.92 -1.96 8.29
C SER A 6 -10.05 -1.00 8.61
N ARG A 7 -10.57 -1.10 9.83
CA ARG A 7 -11.63 -0.21 10.31
C ARG A 7 -11.28 0.27 11.71
N ASP A 8 -11.69 1.52 11.98
CA ASP A 8 -11.58 2.11 13.32
C ASP A 8 -10.16 2.06 13.87
N ILE A 9 -9.19 2.49 13.06
CA ILE A 9 -7.79 2.52 13.47
C ILE A 9 -7.35 3.95 13.75
N SER A 10 -6.37 4.08 14.65
CA SER A 10 -5.73 5.35 14.94
C SER A 10 -4.26 5.24 14.55
N VAL A 11 -3.78 6.26 13.84
CA VAL A 11 -2.38 6.29 13.40
C VAL A 11 -1.74 7.59 13.86
N THR A 12 -0.44 7.51 14.15
CA THR A 12 0.36 8.70 14.46
C THR A 12 0.97 9.25 13.18
N ALA A 13 1.53 10.46 13.26
CA ALA A 13 2.18 11.07 12.11
C ALA A 13 3.33 10.20 11.60
N MET A 14 3.42 10.04 10.29
CA MET A 14 4.44 9.25 9.60
C MET A 14 4.41 7.77 9.96
N GLN A 15 3.26 7.26 10.34
CA GLN A 15 3.08 5.85 10.63
C GLN A 15 2.49 5.14 9.43
N ALA A 16 2.94 3.91 9.18
CA ALA A 16 2.33 3.06 8.15
C ALA A 16 0.93 2.63 8.61
N ILE A 17 -0.02 2.72 7.68
CA ILE A 17 -1.40 2.33 7.95
C ILE A 17 -1.50 0.80 7.96
N PRO A 18 -1.92 0.18 9.06
CA PRO A 18 -2.07 -1.27 9.09
C PRO A 18 -3.36 -1.69 8.37
N PHE A 19 -3.30 -2.80 7.66
CA PHE A 19 -4.46 -3.42 7.02
C PHE A 19 -4.63 -4.79 7.64
N ASN A 20 -5.48 -4.88 8.64
CA ASN A 20 -5.56 -6.05 9.52
C ASN A 20 -6.42 -7.18 8.97
N ASN A 21 -7.20 -6.93 7.93
CA ASN A 21 -8.13 -7.92 7.40
C ASN A 21 -7.90 -8.09 5.91
N ILE A 22 -7.70 -9.33 5.46
CA ILE A 22 -7.55 -9.66 4.06
C ILE A 22 -8.90 -10.17 3.58
N THR A 23 -9.51 -9.46 2.61
CA THR A 23 -10.79 -9.88 2.04
C THR A 23 -10.61 -10.83 0.88
N PHE A 24 -9.51 -10.72 0.16
CA PHE A 24 -9.26 -11.53 -1.02
C PHE A 24 -7.76 -11.66 -1.25
N LYS A 25 -7.32 -12.87 -1.54
CA LYS A 25 -5.93 -13.13 -1.91
C LYS A 25 -5.90 -14.24 -2.93
N LYS A 26 -5.24 -13.98 -4.06
CA LYS A 26 -5.07 -14.99 -5.10
C LYS A 26 -3.63 -15.01 -5.55
N GLY A 27 -3.02 -16.20 -5.53
CA GLY A 27 -1.63 -16.35 -5.90
C GLY A 27 -0.69 -15.82 -4.84
N CYS A 28 0.58 -15.74 -5.17
CA CYS A 28 1.62 -15.28 -4.26
C CYS A 28 2.45 -14.14 -4.85
N THR A 29 1.93 -13.48 -5.89
CA THR A 29 2.63 -12.33 -6.50
C THR A 29 2.64 -11.11 -5.57
N ALA A 30 1.55 -10.93 -4.82
CA ALA A 30 1.47 -9.88 -3.83
C ALA A 30 1.00 -10.51 -2.52
N THR A 31 1.78 -10.30 -1.46
CA THR A 31 1.48 -10.87 -0.15
C THR A 31 1.63 -9.80 0.91
N GLN A 32 1.01 -10.01 2.05
CA GLN A 32 1.17 -9.12 3.19
C GLN A 32 2.29 -9.67 4.08
N SER A 33 3.40 -8.96 4.15
CA SER A 33 4.56 -9.39 4.92
C SER A 33 4.57 -8.87 6.36
N GLY A 34 3.67 -7.97 6.68
CA GLY A 34 3.48 -7.42 8.03
C GLY A 34 2.14 -6.72 8.07
N ALA A 35 1.73 -6.23 9.23
CA ALA A 35 0.42 -5.59 9.37
C ALA A 35 0.23 -4.43 8.40
N ALA A 36 1.31 -3.71 8.10
CA ALA A 36 1.26 -2.52 7.26
C ALA A 36 2.12 -2.63 6.00
N THR A 37 2.71 -3.78 5.73
CA THR A 37 3.68 -3.94 4.64
C THR A 37 3.21 -5.01 3.67
N PHE A 38 3.25 -4.69 2.38
CA PHE A 38 2.95 -5.65 1.32
C PHE A 38 4.22 -5.91 0.52
N ALA A 39 4.41 -7.16 0.13
CA ALA A 39 5.54 -7.58 -0.67
C ALA A 39 5.09 -7.92 -2.08
N LEU A 40 5.78 -7.37 -3.07
CA LEU A 40 5.58 -7.65 -4.48
C LEU A 40 6.66 -8.63 -4.90
N ASN A 41 6.29 -9.90 -5.06
CA ASN A 41 7.22 -11.01 -5.12
C ASN A 41 7.67 -11.39 -6.53
N LYS A 42 7.05 -10.85 -7.56
CA LYS A 42 7.38 -11.15 -8.95
C LYS A 42 7.70 -9.88 -9.70
N CYS A 43 8.53 -10.00 -10.71
CA CYS A 43 8.81 -8.86 -11.59
C CYS A 43 7.59 -8.54 -12.42
N GLY A 44 7.40 -7.28 -12.73
CA GLY A 44 6.28 -6.82 -13.54
C GLY A 44 5.78 -5.47 -13.09
N VAL A 45 4.56 -5.15 -13.48
CA VAL A 45 3.93 -3.89 -13.12
C VAL A 45 2.69 -4.20 -12.28
N TYR A 46 2.60 -3.53 -11.15
CA TYR A 46 1.49 -3.70 -10.22
C TYR A 46 0.66 -2.43 -10.18
N GLN A 47 -0.65 -2.59 -10.11
CA GLN A 47 -1.56 -1.49 -9.84
C GLN A 47 -1.91 -1.51 -8.36
N VAL A 48 -1.71 -0.36 -7.72
CA VAL A 48 -2.02 -0.19 -6.29
C VAL A 48 -3.09 0.87 -6.17
N ASN A 49 -4.22 0.47 -5.61
CA ASN A 49 -5.33 1.38 -5.32
C ASN A 49 -5.52 1.45 -3.82
N CYS A 50 -5.60 2.64 -3.29
CA CYS A 50 -5.82 2.83 -1.85
C CYS A 50 -6.87 3.90 -1.64
N SER A 51 -7.77 3.64 -0.71
CA SER A 51 -8.82 4.55 -0.34
C SER A 51 -8.91 4.57 1.18
N VAL A 52 -8.92 5.76 1.75
CA VAL A 52 -8.93 5.95 3.20
C VAL A 52 -10.00 6.97 3.54
N ASP A 53 -10.84 6.66 4.52
CA ASP A 53 -11.73 7.64 5.12
C ASP A 53 -11.13 8.08 6.45
N ALA A 54 -11.11 9.39 6.68
CA ALA A 54 -10.53 9.95 7.89
C ALA A 54 -11.56 10.81 8.62
N ALA A 55 -11.43 10.88 9.94
CA ALA A 55 -12.33 11.70 10.74
C ALA A 55 -12.05 13.19 10.54
N ALA A 56 -10.86 13.54 10.10
CA ALA A 56 -10.44 14.92 9.80
C ALA A 56 -9.55 14.89 8.57
N THR A 57 -9.11 16.06 8.11
CA THR A 57 -8.22 16.14 6.95
C THR A 57 -6.96 15.30 7.18
N GLU A 58 -6.66 14.43 6.24
CA GLU A 58 -5.56 13.47 6.31
C GLU A 58 -4.74 13.54 5.04
N THR A 59 -3.45 13.28 5.15
CA THR A 59 -2.55 13.13 4.00
C THR A 59 -1.99 11.72 4.01
N ILE A 60 -2.12 11.02 2.89
CA ILE A 60 -1.55 9.69 2.71
C ILE A 60 -0.58 9.70 1.54
N GLN A 61 0.38 8.78 1.57
CA GLN A 61 1.36 8.63 0.51
C GLN A 61 1.87 7.20 0.47
N LEU A 62 2.06 6.67 -0.74
CA LEU A 62 2.65 5.35 -0.92
C LEU A 62 4.17 5.44 -0.84
N TYR A 63 4.77 4.53 -0.08
CA TYR A 63 6.22 4.36 -0.03
C TYR A 63 6.59 3.02 -0.64
N VAL A 64 7.53 3.05 -1.57
CA VAL A 64 8.04 1.85 -2.24
C VAL A 64 9.48 1.66 -1.78
N ASN A 65 9.75 0.54 -1.11
CA ASN A 65 11.06 0.26 -0.49
C ASN A 65 11.55 1.41 0.40
N GLY A 66 10.61 2.04 1.12
CA GLY A 66 10.94 3.15 2.01
C GLY A 66 11.11 4.49 1.34
N VAL A 67 10.90 4.57 0.02
CA VAL A 67 11.02 5.81 -0.73
C VAL A 67 9.63 6.34 -1.08
N PRO A 68 9.31 7.61 -0.74
CA PRO A 68 7.99 8.15 -1.04
C PRO A 68 7.77 8.31 -2.54
N SER A 69 6.55 8.01 -2.99
CA SER A 69 6.13 8.19 -4.37
C SER A 69 5.31 9.48 -4.46
N PRO A 70 5.86 10.56 -5.05
CA PRO A 70 5.21 11.87 -4.99
C PRO A 70 3.82 11.91 -5.61
N GLN A 71 3.59 11.11 -6.66
CA GLN A 71 2.30 11.10 -7.34
C GLN A 71 1.17 10.52 -6.51
N THR A 72 1.48 9.86 -5.39
CA THR A 72 0.47 9.23 -4.55
C THR A 72 0.10 10.06 -3.33
N ARG A 73 0.71 11.24 -3.17
CA ARG A 73 0.41 12.10 -2.02
C ARG A 73 -0.95 12.75 -2.22
N LYS A 74 -1.89 12.41 -1.37
CA LYS A 74 -3.28 12.91 -1.43
C LYS A 74 -3.71 13.40 -0.06
N THR A 75 -4.46 14.50 -0.07
CA THR A 75 -4.93 15.15 1.14
C THR A 75 -6.43 15.38 1.06
N GLY A 76 -7.12 15.14 2.14
CA GLY A 76 -8.57 15.37 2.23
C GLY A 76 -9.18 14.52 3.32
N ASN A 77 -10.50 14.51 3.41
CA ASN A 77 -11.22 13.66 4.35
C ASN A 77 -11.34 12.23 3.87
N SER A 78 -11.27 12.02 2.56
CA SER A 78 -11.31 10.69 1.95
C SER A 78 -10.22 10.61 0.90
N PRO A 79 -8.94 10.69 1.30
CA PRO A 79 -7.87 10.64 0.31
C PRO A 79 -7.79 9.26 -0.34
N SER A 80 -7.54 9.26 -1.63
CA SER A 80 -7.39 8.02 -2.38
C SER A 80 -6.39 8.22 -3.50
N PHE A 81 -5.73 7.14 -3.89
CA PHE A 81 -4.84 7.16 -5.04
C PHE A 81 -4.89 5.85 -5.79
N SER A 82 -4.47 5.93 -7.04
CA SER A 82 -4.26 4.77 -7.89
C SER A 82 -2.96 5.00 -8.65
N THR A 83 -2.05 4.06 -8.58
CA THR A 83 -0.74 4.21 -9.19
C THR A 83 -0.21 2.88 -9.69
N LEU A 84 0.79 2.95 -10.57
CA LEU A 84 1.49 1.78 -11.06
C LEU A 84 2.85 1.70 -10.37
N VAL A 85 3.19 0.50 -9.90
CA VAL A 85 4.48 0.25 -9.27
C VAL A 85 5.23 -0.77 -10.13
N PRO A 86 6.26 -0.34 -10.85
CA PRO A 86 7.08 -1.29 -11.60
C PRO A 86 8.03 -2.01 -10.66
N VAL A 87 8.09 -3.32 -10.78
CA VAL A 87 9.07 -4.13 -10.07
C VAL A 87 10.05 -4.62 -11.13
N ASP A 88 11.18 -3.98 -11.17
CA ASP A 88 12.20 -4.24 -12.16
C ASP A 88 13.00 -5.48 -11.80
N HIS A 89 13.39 -6.19 -12.84
CA HIS A 89 14.32 -7.29 -12.67
C HIS A 89 15.66 -6.95 -13.30
N ASN A 90 16.07 -5.75 -13.13
CA ASN A 90 17.23 -5.17 -13.74
C ASN A 90 18.30 -6.15 -14.13
N ASN A 91 18.91 -6.81 -13.35
CA ASN A 91 20.01 -7.69 -13.65
C ASN A 91 19.65 -9.12 -13.43
N SER A 92 18.44 -9.38 -13.01
CA SER A 92 18.05 -10.73 -12.75
C SER A 92 16.57 -10.77 -12.46
N CYS A 93 15.94 -11.86 -12.78
CA CYS A 93 14.56 -12.09 -12.42
C CYS A 93 14.46 -12.68 -11.01
N ARG A 94 15.33 -12.27 -10.13
CA ARG A 94 15.33 -12.79 -8.77
C ARG A 94 14.42 -12.01 -7.87
N CYS A 95 13.21 -11.84 -8.30
CA CYS A 95 12.23 -11.11 -7.52
C CYS A 95 11.95 -11.75 -6.17
N CYS A 96 12.21 -13.04 -6.05
CA CYS A 96 11.97 -13.75 -4.80
C CYS A 96 13.01 -13.43 -3.73
N ASP A 97 14.22 -13.06 -4.14
CA ASP A 97 15.32 -12.82 -3.20
C ASP A 97 15.18 -11.49 -2.50
N SER A 98 14.66 -10.49 -3.21
CA SER A 98 14.51 -9.14 -2.66
C SER A 98 13.20 -8.56 -3.15
N PRO A 99 12.09 -8.98 -2.57
CA PRO A 99 10.80 -8.45 -3.00
C PRO A 99 10.73 -6.96 -2.73
N THR A 100 10.06 -6.26 -3.66
CA THR A 100 9.74 -4.86 -3.47
C THR A 100 8.64 -4.76 -2.41
N THR A 101 8.83 -3.89 -1.44
CA THR A 101 7.82 -3.68 -0.41
C THR A 101 7.11 -2.36 -0.62
N ILE A 102 5.82 -2.32 -0.27
CA ILE A 102 5.04 -1.10 -0.32
C ILE A 102 4.33 -0.90 1.01
N GLN A 103 4.20 0.37 1.39
CA GLN A 103 3.46 0.79 2.58
C GLN A 103 2.71 2.07 2.25
N VAL A 104 1.54 2.24 2.84
CA VAL A 104 0.82 3.50 2.80
C VAL A 104 1.09 4.21 4.12
N ILE A 105 1.71 5.37 4.03
CA ILE A 105 2.09 6.13 5.22
C ILE A 105 1.06 7.23 5.46
N SER A 106 0.60 7.31 6.70
CA SER A 106 -0.21 8.42 7.14
C SER A 106 0.74 9.54 7.53
N VAL A 107 0.75 10.63 6.74
CA VAL A 107 1.67 11.74 6.98
C VAL A 107 1.28 12.52 8.22
N THR A 108 -0.01 12.59 8.50
CA THR A 108 -0.54 13.27 9.68
C THR A 108 -1.21 12.27 10.61
N ALA A 109 -1.24 12.59 11.91
CA ALA A 109 -1.95 11.74 12.86
C ALA A 109 -3.45 11.82 12.61
N ALA A 110 -4.12 10.68 12.62
CA ALA A 110 -5.56 10.66 12.33
C ALA A 110 -6.22 9.41 12.88
N THR A 111 -7.54 9.50 13.02
CA THR A 111 -8.40 8.34 13.23
C THR A 111 -9.01 7.99 11.89
N LEU A 112 -8.88 6.74 11.48
CA LEU A 112 -9.32 6.26 10.18
C LEU A 112 -10.46 5.28 10.36
N PRO A 113 -11.72 5.69 10.13
CA PRO A 113 -12.84 4.76 10.18
C PRO A 113 -12.72 3.61 9.19
N ASP A 114 -12.19 3.89 8.01
CA ASP A 114 -12.01 2.87 6.96
C ASP A 114 -10.71 3.10 6.20
N ALA A 115 -10.07 2.01 5.85
CA ALA A 115 -8.92 2.02 4.95
C ALA A 115 -8.96 0.75 4.10
N LEU A 116 -8.78 0.89 2.79
CA LEU A 116 -8.83 -0.22 1.85
C LEU A 116 -7.66 -0.11 0.87
N ILE A 117 -7.03 -1.24 0.60
CA ILE A 117 -5.96 -1.30 -0.39
C ILE A 117 -6.17 -2.52 -1.28
N THR A 118 -5.91 -2.34 -2.57
CA THR A 118 -5.94 -3.43 -3.56
C THR A 118 -4.63 -3.40 -4.34
N VAL A 119 -3.97 -4.53 -4.44
CA VAL A 119 -2.72 -4.67 -5.17
C VAL A 119 -2.87 -5.77 -6.20
N THR A 120 -2.70 -5.43 -7.48
CA THR A 120 -2.87 -6.37 -8.59
C THR A 120 -1.69 -6.27 -9.55
N LYS A 121 -1.11 -7.42 -9.90
CA LYS A 121 -0.10 -7.46 -10.96
C LYS A 121 -0.82 -7.45 -12.30
N ILE A 122 -0.49 -6.45 -13.14
CA ILE A 122 -1.18 -6.27 -14.42
C ILE A 122 -0.30 -6.59 -15.64
N CYS A 123 0.99 -6.76 -15.46
CA CYS A 123 1.88 -7.15 -16.57
C CYS A 123 2.88 -8.22 -16.17
#